data_a190818bf427f7fed5f62c7f10c63f17
#
_entry.id   a190818bf427f7fed5f62c7f10c63f17
#
_cell.length_a   1.000
_cell.length_b   1.000
_cell.length_c   1.000
_cell.angle_alpha   90.00
_cell.angle_beta   90.00
_cell.angle_gamma   90.00
#
_symmetry.space_group_name_H-M   'P 1'
#
loop_
_entity.id
_entity.type
_entity.pdbx_description
1 polymer ?
#
loop_
_entity_poly.entity_id
_entity_poly.type
_entity_poly.pdbx_seq_one_letter_code
_entity_poly.pdbx_strand_id
1 'polypeptide(L)'
;MINIKYITLLLVFFFNTTNALVGMPQKVFLPDPCGSVCFSYFQSLELPCSDMVDSEISNSIECLSHSAMYVNSVAWCWELQCKDISKISIKYFNEFWNKTFPDSISFPEALALGKPSYVLPDSDTVMERPSLVNDTWFYINYRSNGDFEDQEILHARMGLALVTITWVLVLVGFLYNCYEKFHVDEYLLPKNVRIWFRKNLLYPALFKEKCAVPITLGEGMAIDYVPPRIVSITIFLYYALNIIFCAVGYKGFWDDQPYYHDTTALICVYVGNRAGVLAFANIPILILFASRNNIYQWATGWSYATFQHYHRHVSIICVLESIIHSVCYTIKFVKKPNSAHAFAIEASMPYFWWGIFATVACGLIPGFAFLKFRKYSYEVFLFIHY
;
A
#
# COMPACT_ATOMS: atom_id res chain seq x y z
N MET A 1 -26.49 10.90 28.44
CA MET A 1 -25.38 9.99 28.83
C MET A 1 -24.88 9.27 27.58
N ILE A 2 -23.67 9.53 27.17
CA ILE A 2 -23.03 8.78 26.06
C ILE A 2 -22.82 7.36 26.58
N ASN A 3 -23.46 6.40 25.91
CA ASN A 3 -23.33 5.00 26.31
C ASN A 3 -21.91 4.54 26.03
N ILE A 4 -21.16 4.21 27.08
CA ILE A 4 -19.75 3.75 27.01
C ILE A 4 -19.56 2.65 25.95
N LYS A 5 -20.58 1.81 25.71
CA LYS A 5 -20.59 0.79 24.66
C LYS A 5 -20.32 1.35 23.26
N TYR A 6 -20.77 2.57 22.94
CA TYR A 6 -20.54 3.16 21.61
C TYR A 6 -19.13 3.75 21.46
N ILE A 7 -18.55 4.26 22.54
CA ILE A 7 -17.15 4.71 22.54
C ILE A 7 -16.24 3.48 22.36
N THR A 8 -16.53 2.40 23.08
CA THR A 8 -15.80 1.14 22.92
C THR A 8 -15.94 0.56 21.52
N LEU A 9 -17.14 0.61 20.91
CA LEU A 9 -17.38 0.16 19.55
C LEU A 9 -16.60 1.02 18.51
N LEU A 10 -16.57 2.33 18.68
CA LEU A 10 -15.78 3.26 17.85
C LEU A 10 -14.29 2.97 17.98
N LEU A 11 -13.79 2.75 19.19
CA LEU A 11 -12.39 2.40 19.42
C LEU A 11 -12.04 1.02 18.86
N VAL A 12 -12.88 0.00 19.05
CA VAL A 12 -12.68 -1.34 18.48
C VAL A 12 -12.72 -1.29 16.96
N PHE A 13 -13.61 -0.49 16.38
CA PHE A 13 -13.67 -0.32 14.93
C PHE A 13 -12.44 0.44 14.40
N PHE A 14 -11.97 1.46 15.12
CA PHE A 14 -10.72 2.15 14.82
C PHE A 14 -9.52 1.19 14.84
N PHE A 15 -9.38 0.39 15.90
CA PHE A 15 -8.32 -0.62 16.00
C PHE A 15 -8.42 -1.68 14.91
N ASN A 16 -9.62 -2.14 14.55
CA ASN A 16 -9.79 -3.14 13.48
C ASN A 16 -9.49 -2.58 12.09
N THR A 17 -9.83 -1.33 11.79
CA THR A 17 -9.49 -0.72 10.48
C THR A 17 -8.01 -0.42 10.36
N THR A 18 -7.33 -0.02 11.44
CA THR A 18 -5.87 0.14 11.44
C THR A 18 -5.16 -1.21 11.32
N ASN A 19 -5.69 -2.28 11.94
CA ASN A 19 -5.17 -3.63 11.80
C ASN A 19 -5.41 -4.23 10.40
N ALA A 20 -6.47 -3.83 9.69
CA ALA A 20 -6.68 -4.24 8.29
C ALA A 20 -5.61 -3.67 7.33
N LEU A 21 -5.05 -2.51 7.67
CA LEU A 21 -3.89 -1.95 6.94
C LEU A 21 -2.55 -2.57 7.37
N VAL A 22 -2.48 -3.17 8.55
CA VAL A 22 -1.31 -3.92 9.04
C VAL A 22 -1.08 -5.21 8.24
N GLY A 23 -2.08 -5.68 7.47
CA GLY A 23 -1.91 -6.77 6.49
C GLY A 23 -1.15 -6.38 5.23
N MET A 24 -0.80 -5.10 5.03
CA MET A 24 0.14 -4.69 3.98
C MET A 24 1.56 -5.14 4.37
N PRO A 25 2.32 -5.74 3.46
CA PRO A 25 3.65 -6.25 3.76
C PRO A 25 4.55 -5.09 4.23
N GLN A 26 4.86 -5.07 5.50
CA GLN A 26 5.83 -4.12 6.08
C GLN A 26 7.27 -4.57 5.84
N LYS A 27 7.46 -5.87 5.59
CA LYS A 27 8.72 -6.49 5.24
C LYS A 27 8.53 -7.30 3.96
N VAL A 28 9.31 -6.96 2.95
CA VAL A 28 9.31 -7.65 1.66
C VAL A 28 10.34 -8.77 1.66
N PHE A 29 11.49 -8.51 2.27
CA PHE A 29 12.61 -9.42 2.29
C PHE A 29 12.71 -10.16 3.63
N LEU A 30 12.85 -11.48 3.57
CA LEU A 30 12.98 -12.35 4.73
C LEU A 30 14.36 -13.02 4.75
N PRO A 31 14.99 -13.13 5.92
CA PRO A 31 14.55 -12.61 7.22
C PRO A 31 14.66 -11.09 7.34
N ASP A 32 15.49 -10.48 6.51
CA ASP A 32 15.73 -9.05 6.31
C ASP A 32 16.40 -8.82 4.94
N PRO A 33 16.61 -7.58 4.45
CA PRO A 33 17.24 -7.33 3.17
C PRO A 33 18.62 -7.97 3.02
N CYS A 34 19.42 -8.02 4.09
CA CYS A 34 20.75 -8.61 4.07
C CYS A 34 20.71 -10.13 3.94
N GLY A 35 19.96 -10.81 4.81
CA GLY A 35 19.80 -12.25 4.75
C GLY A 35 19.17 -12.70 3.44
N SER A 36 18.17 -11.96 2.95
CA SER A 36 17.53 -12.25 1.67
C SER A 36 18.52 -12.29 0.49
N VAL A 37 19.53 -11.39 0.46
CA VAL A 37 20.56 -11.40 -0.58
C VAL A 37 21.39 -12.67 -0.51
N CYS A 38 21.80 -13.12 0.68
CA CYS A 38 22.53 -14.38 0.84
C CYS A 38 21.73 -15.58 0.35
N PHE A 39 20.42 -15.64 0.67
CA PHE A 39 19.55 -16.73 0.22
C PHE A 39 19.36 -16.70 -1.30
N SER A 40 19.00 -15.56 -1.86
CA SER A 40 18.66 -15.43 -3.28
C SER A 40 19.84 -15.66 -4.20
N TYR A 41 21.05 -15.24 -3.81
CA TYR A 41 22.25 -15.44 -4.61
C TYR A 41 22.50 -16.93 -4.90
N PHE A 42 22.59 -17.74 -3.84
CA PHE A 42 22.88 -19.16 -4.00
C PHE A 42 21.65 -19.96 -4.48
N GLN A 43 20.44 -19.50 -4.23
CA GLN A 43 19.22 -20.14 -4.72
C GLN A 43 19.06 -20.04 -6.24
N SER A 44 19.63 -19.02 -6.87
CA SER A 44 19.60 -18.83 -8.33
C SER A 44 20.59 -19.72 -9.11
N LEU A 45 21.46 -20.43 -8.40
CA LEU A 45 22.49 -21.27 -9.01
C LEU A 45 21.99 -22.69 -9.22
N GLU A 46 22.50 -23.35 -10.25
CA GLU A 46 22.26 -24.76 -10.50
C GLU A 46 23.01 -25.61 -9.47
N LEU A 47 22.29 -26.46 -8.76
CA LEU A 47 22.79 -27.44 -7.82
C LEU A 47 22.67 -28.84 -8.43
N PRO A 48 23.39 -29.85 -7.92
CA PRO A 48 23.26 -31.26 -8.39
C PRO A 48 21.85 -31.84 -8.29
N CYS A 49 20.98 -31.22 -7.49
CA CYS A 49 19.58 -31.62 -7.29
C CYS A 49 18.59 -30.65 -7.94
N SER A 50 19.05 -29.67 -8.73
CA SER A 50 18.17 -28.70 -9.40
C SER A 50 17.34 -29.37 -10.48
N ASP A 51 16.10 -28.92 -10.61
CA ASP A 51 15.23 -29.23 -11.75
C ASP A 51 15.26 -28.10 -12.76
N MET A 52 15.10 -28.43 -14.04
CA MET A 52 14.94 -27.44 -15.11
C MET A 52 13.47 -27.34 -15.48
N VAL A 53 12.84 -26.20 -15.20
CA VAL A 53 11.46 -25.92 -15.56
C VAL A 53 11.44 -24.76 -16.57
N ASP A 54 10.88 -24.98 -17.76
CA ASP A 54 10.80 -23.98 -18.83
C ASP A 54 12.14 -23.27 -19.16
N SER A 55 13.23 -24.03 -19.10
CA SER A 55 14.63 -23.53 -19.30
C SER A 55 15.16 -22.62 -18.19
N GLU A 56 14.48 -22.54 -17.05
CA GLU A 56 14.95 -21.86 -15.85
C GLU A 56 15.32 -22.86 -14.75
N ILE A 57 16.33 -22.51 -13.95
CA ILE A 57 16.78 -23.32 -12.80
C ILE A 57 15.73 -23.20 -11.71
N SER A 58 15.20 -24.35 -11.26
CA SER A 58 14.26 -24.44 -10.17
C SER A 58 14.82 -25.28 -9.04
N ASN A 59 15.04 -24.64 -7.88
CA ASN A 59 15.53 -25.31 -6.68
C ASN A 59 14.38 -25.51 -5.69
N SER A 60 13.97 -26.75 -5.48
CA SER A 60 12.99 -27.08 -4.44
C SER A 60 13.58 -26.82 -3.03
N ILE A 61 12.71 -26.54 -2.07
CA ILE A 61 13.15 -26.39 -0.65
C ILE A 61 13.85 -27.65 -0.17
N GLU A 62 13.43 -28.81 -0.61
CA GLU A 62 14.06 -30.09 -0.27
C GLU A 62 15.50 -30.17 -0.82
N CYS A 63 15.72 -29.81 -2.10
CA CYS A 63 17.05 -29.71 -2.71
C CYS A 63 17.95 -28.76 -1.91
N LEU A 64 17.48 -27.55 -1.63
CA LEU A 64 18.24 -26.55 -0.85
C LEU A 64 18.59 -27.03 0.55
N SER A 65 17.62 -27.64 1.25
CA SER A 65 17.80 -28.11 2.64
C SER A 65 18.83 -29.23 2.76
N HIS A 66 18.90 -30.13 1.79
CA HIS A 66 19.82 -31.27 1.79
C HIS A 66 21.17 -30.98 1.12
N SER A 67 21.32 -29.85 0.45
CA SER A 67 22.60 -29.45 -0.17
C SER A 67 23.55 -28.84 0.88
N ALA A 68 24.52 -29.63 1.35
CA ALA A 68 25.53 -29.14 2.28
C ALA A 68 26.34 -27.94 1.73
N MET A 69 26.54 -27.88 0.41
CA MET A 69 27.22 -26.77 -0.25
C MET A 69 26.41 -25.49 -0.12
N TYR A 70 25.12 -25.55 -0.43
CA TYR A 70 24.21 -24.41 -0.33
C TYR A 70 24.11 -23.89 1.09
N VAL A 71 23.77 -24.78 2.04
CA VAL A 71 23.56 -24.45 3.45
C VAL A 71 24.82 -23.83 4.08
N ASN A 72 26.01 -24.39 3.80
CA ASN A 72 27.29 -23.85 4.26
C ASN A 72 27.56 -22.45 3.67
N SER A 73 27.36 -22.27 2.37
CA SER A 73 27.61 -20.98 1.69
C SER A 73 26.67 -19.87 2.18
N VAL A 74 25.39 -20.16 2.35
CA VAL A 74 24.41 -19.21 2.90
C VAL A 74 24.75 -18.84 4.34
N ALA A 75 25.13 -19.84 5.16
CA ALA A 75 25.51 -19.60 6.55
C ALA A 75 26.73 -18.67 6.67
N TRP A 76 27.76 -18.90 5.88
CA TRP A 76 28.97 -18.08 5.88
C TRP A 76 28.75 -16.71 5.21
N CYS A 77 27.89 -16.62 4.21
CA CYS A 77 27.48 -15.31 3.67
C CYS A 77 26.83 -14.47 4.77
N TRP A 78 25.88 -15.03 5.53
CA TRP A 78 25.23 -14.29 6.60
C TRP A 78 26.21 -13.93 7.73
N GLU A 79 27.05 -14.83 8.16
CA GLU A 79 28.03 -14.59 9.23
C GLU A 79 29.03 -13.49 8.88
N LEU A 80 29.49 -13.44 7.62
CA LEU A 80 30.49 -12.46 7.17
C LEU A 80 29.87 -11.12 6.78
N GLN A 81 28.71 -11.13 6.13
CA GLN A 81 28.15 -9.93 5.52
C GLN A 81 27.03 -9.29 6.36
N CYS A 82 26.27 -10.10 7.09
CA CYS A 82 25.05 -9.62 7.75
C CYS A 82 25.15 -9.50 9.26
N LYS A 83 26.01 -10.22 9.92
CA LYS A 83 26.10 -10.29 11.39
C LYS A 83 26.13 -8.92 12.07
N ASP A 84 26.91 -8.00 11.53
CA ASP A 84 27.14 -6.67 12.12
C ASP A 84 26.17 -5.60 11.59
N ILE A 85 25.56 -5.80 10.43
CA ILE A 85 24.69 -4.82 9.77
C ILE A 85 23.20 -5.17 9.84
N SER A 86 22.87 -6.43 10.05
CA SER A 86 21.50 -6.88 10.18
C SER A 86 20.88 -6.37 11.49
N LYS A 87 19.63 -5.92 11.39
CA LYS A 87 18.84 -5.45 12.55
C LYS A 87 18.13 -6.57 13.31
N ILE A 88 18.23 -7.80 12.82
CA ILE A 88 17.61 -8.96 13.46
C ILE A 88 18.54 -9.62 14.49
N SER A 89 17.94 -10.17 15.53
CA SER A 89 18.72 -10.94 16.52
C SER A 89 19.13 -12.29 15.97
N ILE A 90 20.27 -12.81 16.41
CA ILE A 90 20.73 -14.16 16.05
C ILE A 90 19.69 -15.24 16.43
N LYS A 91 18.94 -15.03 17.51
CA LYS A 91 17.85 -15.92 17.91
C LYS A 91 16.75 -15.98 16.86
N TYR A 92 16.30 -14.82 16.38
CA TYR A 92 15.29 -14.73 15.31
C TYR A 92 15.80 -15.36 14.02
N PHE A 93 17.07 -15.12 13.68
CA PHE A 93 17.67 -15.72 12.49
C PHE A 93 17.70 -17.25 12.58
N ASN A 94 18.08 -17.81 13.73
CA ASN A 94 18.06 -19.26 13.96
C ASN A 94 16.63 -19.85 13.87
N GLU A 95 15.63 -19.16 14.42
CA GLU A 95 14.23 -19.57 14.29
C GLU A 95 13.76 -19.54 12.84
N PHE A 96 14.14 -18.49 12.10
CA PHE A 96 13.86 -18.36 10.67
C PHE A 96 14.56 -19.47 9.87
N TRP A 97 15.83 -19.74 10.13
CA TRP A 97 16.61 -20.81 9.51
C TRP A 97 15.94 -22.17 9.65
N ASN A 98 15.62 -22.56 10.89
CA ASN A 98 14.98 -23.84 11.17
C ASN A 98 13.59 -23.97 10.56
N LYS A 99 12.88 -22.85 10.39
CA LYS A 99 11.58 -22.84 9.72
C LYS A 99 11.71 -22.94 8.20
N THR A 100 12.74 -22.34 7.63
CA THR A 100 12.98 -22.35 6.17
C THR A 100 13.55 -23.69 5.71
N PHE A 101 14.39 -24.31 6.53
CA PHE A 101 15.06 -25.59 6.26
C PHE A 101 14.77 -26.61 7.38
N PRO A 102 13.53 -27.13 7.48
CA PRO A 102 13.10 -27.96 8.61
C PRO A 102 13.90 -29.25 8.77
N ASP A 103 14.37 -29.83 7.67
CA ASP A 103 15.09 -31.11 7.64
C ASP A 103 16.60 -30.94 7.41
N SER A 104 17.13 -29.72 7.56
CA SER A 104 18.54 -29.39 7.37
C SER A 104 19.30 -29.32 8.69
N ILE A 105 20.63 -29.25 8.56
CA ILE A 105 21.50 -28.94 9.71
C ILE A 105 21.22 -27.54 10.25
N SER A 106 21.38 -27.34 11.54
CA SER A 106 21.20 -26.04 12.18
C SER A 106 22.23 -25.03 11.70
N PHE A 107 21.92 -23.74 11.84
CA PHE A 107 22.84 -22.67 11.42
C PHE A 107 24.25 -22.78 12.06
N PRO A 108 24.42 -23.04 13.37
CA PRO A 108 25.73 -23.29 13.97
C PRO A 108 26.47 -24.51 13.39
N GLU A 109 25.76 -25.59 13.08
CA GLU A 109 26.34 -26.77 12.44
C GLU A 109 26.77 -26.47 10.99
N ALA A 110 26.00 -25.67 10.28
CA ALA A 110 26.36 -25.21 8.93
C ALA A 110 27.65 -24.40 8.93
N LEU A 111 27.87 -23.54 9.92
CA LEU A 111 29.13 -22.81 10.11
C LEU A 111 30.29 -23.75 10.48
N ALA A 112 30.02 -24.80 11.25
CA ALA A 112 31.02 -25.76 11.70
C ALA A 112 31.59 -26.62 10.55
N LEU A 113 30.94 -26.67 9.38
CA LEU A 113 31.48 -27.30 8.17
C LEU A 113 32.73 -26.61 7.63
N GLY A 114 33.08 -25.44 8.16
CA GLY A 114 34.25 -24.65 7.78
C GLY A 114 33.96 -23.55 6.78
N LYS A 115 34.80 -22.50 6.85
CA LYS A 115 34.67 -21.33 5.95
C LYS A 115 35.04 -21.69 4.53
N PRO A 116 34.18 -21.46 3.52
CA PRO A 116 34.54 -21.59 2.13
C PRO A 116 35.73 -20.70 1.76
N SER A 117 36.63 -21.20 0.95
CA SER A 117 37.82 -20.44 0.45
C SER A 117 37.61 -19.87 -0.96
N TYR A 118 36.59 -20.35 -1.66
CA TYR A 118 36.32 -19.97 -3.05
C TYR A 118 35.27 -18.88 -3.09
N VAL A 119 35.55 -17.77 -3.76
CA VAL A 119 34.59 -16.72 -4.10
C VAL A 119 34.00 -17.06 -5.47
N LEU A 120 32.68 -17.18 -5.52
CA LEU A 120 31.99 -17.50 -6.77
C LEU A 120 31.99 -16.26 -7.68
N PRO A 121 32.49 -16.38 -8.94
CA PRO A 121 32.36 -15.31 -9.92
C PRO A 121 30.88 -15.04 -10.27
N ASP A 122 30.56 -13.78 -10.56
CA ASP A 122 29.16 -13.39 -10.91
C ASP A 122 28.68 -14.00 -12.24
N SER A 123 29.63 -14.50 -13.07
CA SER A 123 29.34 -15.18 -14.33
C SER A 123 28.94 -16.65 -14.16
N ASP A 124 29.23 -17.24 -13.01
CA ASP A 124 28.97 -18.66 -12.78
C ASP A 124 27.50 -18.90 -12.47
N THR A 125 26.94 -19.87 -13.14
CA THR A 125 25.52 -20.29 -12.96
C THR A 125 25.39 -21.62 -12.22
N VAL A 126 26.52 -22.33 -12.02
CA VAL A 126 26.57 -23.67 -11.41
C VAL A 126 27.37 -23.63 -10.12
N MET A 127 26.87 -24.30 -9.09
CA MET A 127 27.52 -24.40 -7.80
C MET A 127 28.07 -25.82 -7.59
N GLU A 128 29.38 -25.98 -7.75
CA GLU A 128 30.08 -27.28 -7.62
C GLU A 128 30.67 -27.51 -6.22
N ARG A 129 30.83 -26.46 -5.43
CA ARG A 129 31.48 -26.49 -4.09
C ARG A 129 30.96 -25.35 -3.22
N PRO A 130 31.13 -25.46 -1.88
CA PRO A 130 30.83 -24.35 -0.98
C PRO A 130 31.60 -23.09 -1.39
N SER A 131 30.89 -21.96 -1.48
CA SER A 131 31.45 -20.73 -2.05
C SER A 131 31.02 -19.50 -1.23
N LEU A 132 31.83 -18.45 -1.32
CA LEU A 132 31.52 -17.13 -0.80
C LEU A 132 30.88 -16.26 -1.92
N VAL A 133 30.04 -15.34 -1.53
CA VAL A 133 29.47 -14.34 -2.43
C VAL A 133 30.52 -13.28 -2.78
N ASN A 134 30.45 -12.70 -3.99
CA ASN A 134 31.25 -11.55 -4.36
C ASN A 134 30.78 -10.32 -3.58
N ASP A 135 31.70 -9.64 -2.89
CA ASP A 135 31.39 -8.48 -2.06
C ASP A 135 30.73 -7.34 -2.84
N THR A 136 31.21 -7.05 -4.06
CA THR A 136 30.63 -5.98 -4.91
C THR A 136 29.19 -6.30 -5.27
N TRP A 137 28.94 -7.52 -5.74
CA TRP A 137 27.59 -8.00 -6.06
C TRP A 137 26.67 -7.96 -4.83
N PHE A 138 27.19 -8.42 -3.69
CA PHE A 138 26.44 -8.42 -2.43
C PHE A 138 25.98 -7.02 -2.04
N TYR A 139 26.89 -6.05 -1.99
CA TYR A 139 26.57 -4.68 -1.58
C TYR A 139 25.59 -3.98 -2.50
N ILE A 140 25.67 -4.21 -3.81
CA ILE A 140 24.75 -3.67 -4.81
C ILE A 140 23.33 -4.20 -4.54
N ASN A 141 23.20 -5.52 -4.37
CA ASN A 141 21.90 -6.16 -4.12
C ASN A 141 21.35 -5.85 -2.72
N TYR A 142 22.19 -5.81 -1.70
CA TYR A 142 21.79 -5.41 -0.35
C TYR A 142 21.25 -3.99 -0.32
N ARG A 143 21.91 -3.05 -0.97
CA ARG A 143 21.43 -1.67 -1.11
C ARG A 143 20.11 -1.62 -1.85
N SER A 144 19.98 -2.35 -2.95
CA SER A 144 18.75 -2.41 -3.73
C SER A 144 17.56 -2.95 -2.92
N ASN A 145 17.76 -4.07 -2.20
CA ASN A 145 16.74 -4.66 -1.34
C ASN A 145 16.35 -3.72 -0.20
N GLY A 146 17.33 -3.05 0.41
CA GLY A 146 17.11 -2.08 1.48
C GLY A 146 16.31 -0.87 1.00
N ASP A 147 16.69 -0.29 -0.12
CA ASP A 147 15.97 0.84 -0.73
C ASP A 147 14.53 0.45 -1.08
N PHE A 148 14.31 -0.74 -1.61
CA PHE A 148 12.98 -1.23 -1.95
C PHE A 148 12.12 -1.45 -0.69
N GLU A 149 12.66 -2.12 0.34
CA GLU A 149 11.94 -2.34 1.60
C GLU A 149 11.59 -1.02 2.30
N ASP A 150 12.51 -0.06 2.32
CA ASP A 150 12.26 1.27 2.88
C ASP A 150 11.12 1.99 2.14
N GLN A 151 11.03 1.84 0.81
CA GLN A 151 9.92 2.38 0.03
C GLN A 151 8.59 1.69 0.39
N GLU A 152 8.54 0.37 0.48
CA GLU A 152 7.33 -0.37 0.85
C GLU A 152 6.84 0.00 2.26
N ILE A 153 7.75 0.14 3.22
CA ILE A 153 7.43 0.63 4.57
C ILE A 153 6.87 2.06 4.51
N LEU A 154 7.46 2.93 3.70
CA LEU A 154 6.98 4.30 3.54
C LEU A 154 5.59 4.34 2.89
N HIS A 155 5.34 3.49 1.87
CA HIS A 155 4.01 3.34 1.25
C HIS A 155 2.96 2.97 2.30
N ALA A 156 3.23 1.96 3.10
CA ALA A 156 2.34 1.52 4.18
C ALA A 156 2.07 2.62 5.22
N ARG A 157 3.12 3.35 5.63
CA ARG A 157 2.99 4.49 6.57
C ARG A 157 2.14 5.62 6.02
N MET A 158 2.25 5.93 4.72
CA MET A 158 1.42 6.96 4.09
C MET A 158 -0.04 6.53 3.97
N GLY A 159 -0.31 5.27 3.61
CA GLY A 159 -1.67 4.72 3.65
C GLY A 159 -2.29 4.77 5.05
N LEU A 160 -1.53 4.37 6.06
CA LEU A 160 -1.97 4.45 7.47
C LEU A 160 -2.22 5.90 7.90
N ALA A 161 -1.35 6.83 7.52
CA ALA A 161 -1.51 8.25 7.83
C ALA A 161 -2.80 8.81 7.20
N LEU A 162 -3.12 8.44 5.95
CA LEU A 162 -4.36 8.85 5.28
C LEU A 162 -5.60 8.40 6.04
N VAL A 163 -5.65 7.14 6.44
CA VAL A 163 -6.75 6.59 7.26
C VAL A 163 -6.83 7.29 8.61
N THR A 164 -5.69 7.48 9.28
CA THR A 164 -5.63 8.14 10.60
C THR A 164 -6.14 9.59 10.52
N ILE A 165 -5.75 10.35 9.50
CA ILE A 165 -6.21 11.74 9.30
C ILE A 165 -7.73 11.77 9.08
N THR A 166 -8.28 10.81 8.34
CA THR A 166 -9.74 10.70 8.15
C THR A 166 -10.46 10.42 9.48
N TRP A 167 -9.89 9.54 10.29
CA TRP A 167 -10.44 9.28 11.64
C TRP A 167 -10.36 10.49 12.56
N VAL A 168 -9.28 11.27 12.49
CA VAL A 168 -9.16 12.53 13.24
C VAL A 168 -10.26 13.51 12.82
N LEU A 169 -10.57 13.61 11.53
CA LEU A 169 -11.67 14.42 11.04
C LEU A 169 -13.02 13.99 11.64
N VAL A 170 -13.30 12.68 11.65
CA VAL A 170 -14.52 12.13 12.27
C VAL A 170 -14.53 12.38 13.77
N LEU A 171 -13.41 12.23 14.46
CA LEU A 171 -13.27 12.51 15.88
C LEU A 171 -13.54 13.99 16.20
N VAL A 172 -13.01 14.91 15.41
CA VAL A 172 -13.29 16.35 15.55
C VAL A 172 -14.79 16.63 15.37
N GLY A 173 -15.43 16.01 14.37
CA GLY A 173 -16.87 16.11 14.18
C GLY A 173 -17.66 15.55 15.37
N PHE A 174 -17.24 14.43 15.95
CA PHE A 174 -17.83 13.84 17.14
C PHE A 174 -17.72 14.77 18.37
N LEU A 175 -16.51 15.30 18.61
CA LEU A 175 -16.29 16.22 19.72
C LEU A 175 -17.12 17.51 19.57
N TYR A 176 -17.24 18.02 18.35
CA TYR A 176 -18.08 19.16 18.05
C TYR A 176 -19.58 18.87 18.30
N ASN A 177 -20.06 17.70 17.89
CA ASN A 177 -21.43 17.26 18.14
C ASN A 177 -21.70 17.11 19.65
N CYS A 178 -20.76 16.58 20.42
CA CYS A 178 -20.87 16.52 21.89
C CYS A 178 -20.90 17.93 22.50
N TYR A 179 -20.01 18.80 22.02
CA TYR A 179 -19.93 20.20 22.46
C TYR A 179 -21.27 20.95 22.27
N GLU A 180 -21.93 20.80 21.12
CA GLU A 180 -23.23 21.37 20.86
C GLU A 180 -24.35 20.71 21.72
N LYS A 181 -24.37 19.38 21.81
CA LYS A 181 -25.40 18.65 22.56
C LYS A 181 -25.41 18.92 24.07
N PHE A 182 -24.24 19.15 24.64
CA PHE A 182 -24.12 19.41 26.08
C PHE A 182 -24.10 20.92 26.40
N HIS A 183 -24.40 21.79 25.43
CA HIS A 183 -24.38 23.25 25.59
C HIS A 183 -23.05 23.80 26.16
N VAL A 184 -21.96 23.09 25.96
CA VAL A 184 -20.64 23.50 26.45
C VAL A 184 -20.18 24.77 25.73
N ASP A 185 -20.75 25.05 24.57
CA ASP A 185 -20.53 26.25 23.76
C ASP A 185 -20.90 27.54 24.49
N GLU A 186 -21.84 27.50 25.43
CA GLU A 186 -22.22 28.67 26.20
C GLU A 186 -21.17 29.07 27.24
N TYR A 187 -20.35 28.11 27.68
CA TYR A 187 -19.34 28.30 28.73
C TYR A 187 -17.91 28.53 28.18
N LEU A 188 -17.57 27.96 27.05
CA LEU A 188 -16.17 27.96 26.55
C LEU A 188 -15.88 29.07 25.54
N LEU A 189 -16.84 29.49 24.71
CA LEU A 189 -16.62 30.47 23.65
C LEU A 189 -17.56 31.68 23.78
N PRO A 190 -17.03 32.90 23.66
CA PRO A 190 -17.85 34.11 23.57
C PRO A 190 -18.87 34.01 22.42
N LYS A 191 -20.08 34.47 22.64
CA LYS A 191 -21.19 34.45 21.66
C LYS A 191 -20.75 34.99 20.27
N ASN A 192 -20.00 36.05 20.25
CA ASN A 192 -19.51 36.70 19.00
C ASN A 192 -18.60 35.78 18.20
N VAL A 193 -17.69 35.04 18.84
CA VAL A 193 -16.76 34.11 18.20
C VAL A 193 -17.56 32.93 17.62
N ARG A 194 -18.51 32.40 18.34
CA ARG A 194 -19.40 31.30 17.91
C ARG A 194 -20.23 31.71 16.68
N ILE A 195 -20.85 32.90 16.72
CA ILE A 195 -21.63 33.44 15.60
C ILE A 195 -20.73 33.65 14.39
N TRP A 196 -19.52 34.21 14.58
CA TRP A 196 -18.55 34.44 13.51
C TRP A 196 -18.16 33.12 12.85
N PHE A 197 -17.86 32.09 13.62
CA PHE A 197 -17.46 30.78 13.12
C PHE A 197 -18.56 30.11 12.29
N ARG A 198 -19.80 30.11 12.80
CA ARG A 198 -20.96 29.57 12.09
C ARG A 198 -21.23 30.35 10.81
N LYS A 199 -21.21 31.70 10.86
CA LYS A 199 -21.50 32.57 9.73
C LYS A 199 -20.44 32.52 8.64
N ASN A 200 -19.16 32.35 8.97
CA ASN A 200 -18.08 32.51 8.01
C ASN A 200 -17.46 31.16 7.57
N LEU A 201 -17.57 30.10 8.36
CA LEU A 201 -16.90 28.85 8.07
C LEU A 201 -17.85 27.66 7.90
N LEU A 202 -18.84 27.48 8.80
CA LEU A 202 -19.63 26.26 8.80
C LEU A 202 -20.72 26.23 7.75
N TYR A 203 -21.53 27.29 7.66
CA TYR A 203 -22.73 27.28 6.83
C TYR A 203 -22.59 27.85 5.41
N PRO A 204 -21.78 28.88 5.13
CA PRO A 204 -21.74 29.45 3.80
C PRO A 204 -21.02 28.52 2.81
N ALA A 205 -21.38 28.66 1.54
CA ALA A 205 -20.62 28.07 0.45
C ALA A 205 -19.23 28.74 0.28
N LEU A 206 -18.30 28.08 -0.43
CA LEU A 206 -16.93 28.57 -0.60
C LEU A 206 -16.86 29.87 -1.43
N PHE A 207 -17.60 29.95 -2.53
CA PHE A 207 -17.51 31.04 -3.52
C PHE A 207 -18.82 31.82 -3.70
N LYS A 208 -19.36 32.39 -2.63
CA LYS A 208 -20.60 33.19 -2.65
C LYS A 208 -21.83 32.48 -3.23
N GLU A 209 -21.72 31.24 -3.65
CA GLU A 209 -22.83 30.41 -4.10
C GLU A 209 -23.72 30.00 -2.94
N LYS A 210 -24.95 29.64 -3.25
CA LYS A 210 -25.83 29.00 -2.26
C LYS A 210 -25.44 27.53 -2.12
N CYS A 211 -25.41 27.02 -0.92
CA CYS A 211 -25.23 25.58 -0.69
C CYS A 211 -26.37 24.79 -1.37
N ALA A 212 -26.07 23.54 -1.76
CA ALA A 212 -26.98 22.62 -2.43
C ALA A 212 -27.44 23.06 -3.86
N VAL A 213 -26.77 24.04 -4.48
CA VAL A 213 -26.96 24.33 -5.91
C VAL A 213 -26.16 23.31 -6.73
N PRO A 214 -26.74 22.76 -7.83
CA PRO A 214 -26.03 21.82 -8.69
C PRO A 214 -24.80 22.47 -9.35
N ILE A 215 -23.67 21.79 -9.29
CA ILE A 215 -22.46 22.13 -10.08
C ILE A 215 -22.63 21.44 -11.44
N THR A 216 -22.74 22.22 -12.51
CA THR A 216 -22.97 21.70 -13.87
C THR A 216 -21.72 21.81 -14.73
N LEU A 217 -21.44 20.76 -15.50
CA LEU A 217 -20.45 20.77 -16.57
C LEU A 217 -21.19 20.88 -17.91
N GLY A 218 -21.09 22.04 -18.58
CA GLY A 218 -21.83 22.30 -19.80
C GLY A 218 -23.37 22.35 -19.61
N GLU A 219 -24.12 22.18 -20.70
CA GLU A 219 -25.59 22.27 -20.68
C GLU A 219 -26.25 21.14 -19.92
N GLY A 220 -26.54 21.37 -18.64
CA GLY A 220 -27.43 20.53 -17.82
C GLY A 220 -26.83 19.26 -17.22
N MET A 221 -25.51 19.02 -17.34
CA MET A 221 -24.86 17.88 -16.72
C MET A 221 -24.42 18.22 -15.30
N ALA A 222 -25.30 18.01 -14.32
CA ALA A 222 -24.93 18.19 -12.93
C ALA A 222 -24.03 17.03 -12.47
N ILE A 223 -22.85 17.40 -11.95
CA ILE A 223 -21.85 16.45 -11.44
C ILE A 223 -21.88 16.34 -9.92
N ASP A 224 -22.16 17.44 -9.22
CA ASP A 224 -22.25 17.48 -7.77
C ASP A 224 -23.16 18.64 -7.31
N TYR A 225 -23.27 18.83 -6.02
CA TYR A 225 -23.90 19.97 -5.37
C TYR A 225 -22.88 20.78 -4.60
N VAL A 226 -23.05 22.09 -4.54
CA VAL A 226 -22.15 22.98 -3.79
C VAL A 226 -22.23 22.67 -2.30
N PRO A 227 -21.14 22.16 -1.68
CA PRO A 227 -21.11 21.87 -0.26
C PRO A 227 -20.85 23.12 0.59
N PRO A 228 -21.09 23.05 1.92
CA PRO A 228 -20.64 24.08 2.86
C PRO A 228 -19.11 24.29 2.78
N ARG A 229 -18.66 25.50 3.13
CA ARG A 229 -17.24 25.91 3.02
C ARG A 229 -16.30 24.96 3.75
N ILE A 230 -16.64 24.55 4.97
CA ILE A 230 -15.82 23.63 5.75
C ILE A 230 -15.65 22.28 5.04
N VAL A 231 -16.71 21.75 4.44
CA VAL A 231 -16.67 20.50 3.65
C VAL A 231 -15.81 20.67 2.41
N SER A 232 -15.93 21.81 1.71
CA SER A 232 -15.08 22.11 0.54
C SER A 232 -13.61 22.19 0.92
N ILE A 233 -13.27 22.83 2.04
CA ILE A 233 -11.88 22.94 2.53
C ILE A 233 -11.33 21.55 2.90
N THR A 234 -12.08 20.75 3.62
CA THR A 234 -11.63 19.40 4.00
C THR A 234 -11.45 18.49 2.78
N ILE A 235 -12.33 18.57 1.79
CA ILE A 235 -12.18 17.87 0.50
C ILE A 235 -10.90 18.35 -0.22
N PHE A 236 -10.68 19.65 -0.31
CA PHE A 236 -9.47 20.20 -0.94
C PHE A 236 -8.19 19.70 -0.22
N LEU A 237 -8.17 19.75 1.10
CA LEU A 237 -7.05 19.24 1.90
C LEU A 237 -6.84 17.74 1.69
N TYR A 238 -7.91 16.98 1.51
CA TYR A 238 -7.83 15.55 1.24
C TYR A 238 -7.21 15.26 -0.14
N TYR A 239 -7.59 16.00 -1.19
CA TYR A 239 -6.92 15.93 -2.50
C TYR A 239 -5.44 16.31 -2.41
N ALA A 240 -5.14 17.43 -1.76
CA ALA A 240 -3.76 17.88 -1.58
C ALA A 240 -2.91 16.83 -0.87
N LEU A 241 -3.45 16.20 0.17
CA LEU A 241 -2.77 15.15 0.94
C LEU A 241 -2.46 13.93 0.06
N ASN A 242 -3.43 13.43 -0.71
CA ASN A 242 -3.23 12.29 -1.60
C ASN A 242 -2.19 12.63 -2.71
N ILE A 243 -2.27 13.82 -3.31
CA ILE A 243 -1.30 14.28 -4.31
C ILE A 243 0.12 14.35 -3.70
N ILE A 244 0.26 14.94 -2.52
CA ILE A 244 1.55 15.02 -1.82
C ILE A 244 2.08 13.62 -1.53
N PHE A 245 1.25 12.72 -1.00
CA PHE A 245 1.65 11.36 -0.71
C PHE A 245 2.04 10.57 -1.97
N CYS A 246 1.38 10.81 -3.09
CA CYS A 246 1.76 10.22 -4.38
C CYS A 246 3.07 10.81 -4.94
N ALA A 247 3.43 12.05 -4.61
CA ALA A 247 4.53 12.77 -5.29
C ALA A 247 5.86 12.76 -4.54
N VAL A 248 5.87 12.55 -3.20
CA VAL A 248 7.07 12.78 -2.39
C VAL A 248 7.64 11.52 -1.75
N GLY A 249 8.92 11.60 -1.36
CA GLY A 249 9.59 10.60 -0.52
C GLY A 249 10.16 9.40 -1.27
N TYR A 250 10.27 9.45 -2.58
CA TYR A 250 10.93 8.40 -3.36
C TYR A 250 12.45 8.48 -3.24
N LYS A 251 13.08 7.31 -3.05
CA LYS A 251 14.54 7.13 -2.92
C LYS A 251 14.96 5.89 -3.70
N GLY A 252 16.28 5.64 -3.76
CA GLY A 252 16.81 4.42 -4.39
C GLY A 252 16.99 4.54 -5.90
N PHE A 253 16.99 5.76 -6.45
CA PHE A 253 17.32 6.01 -7.85
C PHE A 253 18.84 6.23 -7.96
N TRP A 254 19.54 5.19 -8.43
CA TRP A 254 20.98 5.23 -8.69
C TRP A 254 21.31 4.33 -9.89
N ASP A 255 22.42 4.60 -10.53
CA ASP A 255 22.87 3.86 -11.70
C ASP A 255 23.22 2.40 -11.33
N ASP A 256 23.05 1.47 -12.26
CA ASP A 256 23.34 0.04 -12.10
C ASP A 256 22.48 -0.69 -11.06
N GLN A 257 21.22 -0.28 -10.93
CA GLN A 257 20.22 -1.00 -10.13
C GLN A 257 20.02 -2.42 -10.67
N PRO A 258 20.27 -3.48 -9.87
CA PRO A 258 20.30 -4.85 -10.39
C PRO A 258 18.93 -5.38 -10.85
N TYR A 259 17.84 -4.92 -10.22
CA TYR A 259 16.49 -5.38 -10.56
C TYR A 259 15.81 -4.59 -11.67
N TYR A 260 16.25 -3.34 -11.91
CA TYR A 260 15.63 -2.44 -12.88
C TYR A 260 16.71 -1.64 -13.61
N HIS A 261 17.22 -2.21 -14.69
CA HIS A 261 18.18 -1.54 -15.59
C HIS A 261 17.60 -0.29 -16.27
N ASP A 262 16.25 -0.21 -16.36
CA ASP A 262 15.53 0.95 -16.88
C ASP A 262 14.97 1.78 -15.71
N THR A 263 15.48 2.98 -15.53
CA THR A 263 15.03 3.95 -14.53
C THR A 263 13.52 4.21 -14.62
N THR A 264 12.93 4.18 -15.82
CA THR A 264 11.49 4.33 -16.02
C THR A 264 10.71 3.18 -15.38
N ALA A 265 11.21 1.94 -15.53
CA ALA A 265 10.60 0.77 -14.91
C ALA A 265 10.65 0.86 -13.38
N LEU A 266 11.77 1.30 -12.81
CA LEU A 266 11.92 1.51 -11.38
C LEU A 266 10.97 2.59 -10.84
N ILE A 267 10.88 3.74 -11.52
CA ILE A 267 9.91 4.79 -11.18
C ILE A 267 8.49 4.24 -11.21
N CYS A 268 8.14 3.51 -12.26
CA CYS A 268 6.80 2.93 -12.40
C CYS A 268 6.48 1.92 -11.29
N VAL A 269 7.44 1.13 -10.84
CA VAL A 269 7.23 0.22 -9.70
C VAL A 269 6.95 1.00 -8.42
N TYR A 270 7.77 1.99 -8.08
CA TYR A 270 7.58 2.76 -6.85
C TYR A 270 6.29 3.59 -6.86
N VAL A 271 6.00 4.27 -7.96
CA VAL A 271 4.77 5.05 -8.11
C VAL A 271 3.55 4.13 -8.15
N GLY A 272 3.64 3.02 -8.86
CA GLY A 272 2.57 2.02 -8.94
C GLY A 272 2.23 1.42 -7.58
N ASN A 273 3.24 0.99 -6.80
CA ASN A 273 3.03 0.45 -5.45
C ASN A 273 2.42 1.50 -4.53
N ARG A 274 2.94 2.74 -4.58
CA ARG A 274 2.40 3.85 -3.78
C ARG A 274 0.93 4.13 -4.10
N ALA A 275 0.60 4.28 -5.38
CA ALA A 275 -0.77 4.52 -5.81
C ALA A 275 -1.71 3.37 -5.43
N GLY A 276 -1.25 2.11 -5.57
CA GLY A 276 -2.02 0.93 -5.14
C GLY A 276 -2.30 0.92 -3.64
N VAL A 277 -1.31 1.23 -2.81
CA VAL A 277 -1.46 1.30 -1.35
C VAL A 277 -2.42 2.43 -0.94
N LEU A 278 -2.32 3.61 -1.54
CA LEU A 278 -3.23 4.72 -1.25
C LEU A 278 -4.65 4.43 -1.73
N ALA A 279 -4.84 3.86 -2.93
CA ALA A 279 -6.14 3.41 -3.41
C ALA A 279 -6.77 2.41 -2.43
N PHE A 280 -6.00 1.41 -1.99
CA PHE A 280 -6.46 0.43 -1.00
C PHE A 280 -6.83 1.07 0.35
N ALA A 281 -6.06 2.05 0.81
CA ALA A 281 -6.36 2.82 2.03
C ALA A 281 -7.65 3.65 1.90
N ASN A 282 -8.01 4.08 0.70
CA ASN A 282 -9.23 4.82 0.40
C ASN A 282 -10.49 3.93 0.41
N ILE A 283 -10.39 2.63 0.11
CA ILE A 283 -11.57 1.72 0.02
C ILE A 283 -12.40 1.67 1.30
N PRO A 284 -11.84 1.43 2.50
CA PRO A 284 -12.63 1.43 3.73
C PRO A 284 -13.35 2.75 3.98
N ILE A 285 -12.70 3.88 3.71
CA ILE A 285 -13.27 5.22 3.85
C ILE A 285 -14.45 5.40 2.90
N LEU A 286 -14.26 4.98 1.65
CA LEU A 286 -15.27 5.02 0.59
C LEU A 286 -16.54 4.26 0.97
N ILE A 287 -16.40 3.01 1.42
CA ILE A 287 -17.53 2.15 1.82
C ILE A 287 -18.26 2.72 3.03
N LEU A 288 -17.52 3.15 4.04
CA LEU A 288 -18.09 3.67 5.28
C LEU A 288 -18.87 4.97 5.06
N PHE A 289 -18.41 5.82 4.15
CA PHE A 289 -19.09 7.08 3.84
C PHE A 289 -20.29 6.90 2.91
N ALA A 290 -20.42 5.78 2.20
CA ALA A 290 -21.57 5.48 1.37
C ALA A 290 -22.83 5.09 2.17
N SER A 291 -22.65 4.47 3.33
CA SER A 291 -23.72 3.81 4.06
C SER A 291 -24.72 4.81 4.65
N ARG A 292 -26.03 4.55 4.46
CA ARG A 292 -27.11 5.26 5.16
C ARG A 292 -27.15 4.83 6.62
N ASN A 293 -27.45 5.77 7.51
CA ASN A 293 -27.56 5.50 8.95
C ASN A 293 -26.30 4.87 9.56
N ASN A 294 -25.13 5.24 9.04
CA ASN A 294 -23.88 4.75 9.57
C ASN A 294 -23.57 5.35 10.96
N ILE A 295 -22.70 4.67 11.69
CA ILE A 295 -22.29 5.07 13.04
C ILE A 295 -21.65 6.48 13.06
N TYR A 296 -21.04 6.91 11.96
CA TYR A 296 -20.39 8.22 11.88
C TYR A 296 -21.39 9.36 11.78
N GLN A 297 -22.53 9.15 11.09
CA GLN A 297 -23.62 10.12 11.07
C GLN A 297 -24.16 10.35 12.48
N TRP A 298 -24.36 9.26 13.22
CA TRP A 298 -24.79 9.34 14.59
C TRP A 298 -23.74 10.02 15.49
N ALA A 299 -22.48 9.66 15.35
CA ALA A 299 -21.39 10.19 16.16
C ALA A 299 -21.15 11.69 15.89
N THR A 300 -21.03 12.08 14.65
CA THR A 300 -20.69 13.46 14.26
C THR A 300 -21.90 14.39 14.20
N GLY A 301 -23.12 13.84 14.09
CA GLY A 301 -24.32 14.63 13.81
C GLY A 301 -24.37 15.22 12.39
N TRP A 302 -23.42 14.86 11.52
CA TRP A 302 -23.42 15.33 10.13
C TRP A 302 -24.52 14.64 9.32
N SER A 303 -25.03 15.40 8.33
CA SER A 303 -26.07 14.88 7.45
C SER A 303 -25.53 13.79 6.50
N TYR A 304 -26.41 12.92 6.03
CA TYR A 304 -26.10 11.98 4.96
C TYR A 304 -25.55 12.68 3.71
N ALA A 305 -26.08 13.86 3.37
CA ALA A 305 -25.57 14.64 2.24
C ALA A 305 -24.10 15.03 2.39
N THR A 306 -23.66 15.35 3.60
CA THR A 306 -22.24 15.64 3.90
C THR A 306 -21.36 14.43 3.63
N PHE A 307 -21.77 13.23 4.09
CA PHE A 307 -21.03 12.00 3.81
C PHE A 307 -21.03 11.63 2.34
N GLN A 308 -22.11 11.94 1.60
CA GLN A 308 -22.16 11.73 0.16
C GLN A 308 -21.20 12.64 -0.62
N HIS A 309 -20.91 13.86 -0.15
CA HIS A 309 -19.85 14.69 -0.71
C HIS A 309 -18.49 14.00 -0.54
N TYR A 310 -18.15 13.57 0.67
CA TYR A 310 -16.90 12.86 0.92
C TYR A 310 -16.80 11.57 0.10
N HIS A 311 -17.85 10.75 0.08
CA HIS A 311 -17.89 9.50 -0.70
C HIS A 311 -17.53 9.75 -2.18
N ARG A 312 -18.16 10.73 -2.82
CA ARG A 312 -17.90 11.04 -4.24
C ARG A 312 -16.46 11.47 -4.50
N HIS A 313 -15.90 12.33 -3.66
CA HIS A 313 -14.53 12.82 -3.86
C HIS A 313 -13.48 11.75 -3.52
N VAL A 314 -13.68 10.96 -2.48
CA VAL A 314 -12.83 9.82 -2.17
C VAL A 314 -12.87 8.78 -3.29
N SER A 315 -14.04 8.52 -3.90
CA SER A 315 -14.14 7.59 -5.02
C SER A 315 -13.35 8.05 -6.25
N ILE A 316 -13.37 9.35 -6.58
CA ILE A 316 -12.57 9.90 -7.68
C ILE A 316 -11.08 9.67 -7.44
N ILE A 317 -10.60 9.97 -6.22
CA ILE A 317 -9.19 9.74 -5.86
C ILE A 317 -8.84 8.27 -5.96
N CYS A 318 -9.64 7.39 -5.36
CA CYS A 318 -9.42 5.94 -5.38
C CYS A 318 -9.33 5.39 -6.82
N VAL A 319 -10.22 5.81 -7.70
CA VAL A 319 -10.21 5.41 -9.12
C VAL A 319 -8.96 5.92 -9.84
N LEU A 320 -8.60 7.19 -9.65
CA LEU A 320 -7.40 7.75 -10.27
C LEU A 320 -6.13 7.03 -9.81
N GLU A 321 -5.99 6.75 -8.52
CA GLU A 321 -4.87 6.01 -7.96
C GLU A 321 -4.82 4.57 -8.49
N SER A 322 -5.97 3.90 -8.63
CA SER A 322 -6.05 2.56 -9.23
C SER A 322 -5.64 2.56 -10.70
N ILE A 323 -6.01 3.59 -11.46
CA ILE A 323 -5.58 3.75 -12.86
C ILE A 323 -4.07 3.98 -12.93
N ILE A 324 -3.52 4.87 -12.09
CA ILE A 324 -2.07 5.13 -12.02
C ILE A 324 -1.32 3.84 -11.71
N HIS A 325 -1.78 3.07 -10.71
CA HIS A 325 -1.23 1.76 -10.37
C HIS A 325 -1.18 0.83 -11.59
N SER A 326 -2.30 0.66 -12.27
CA SER A 326 -2.43 -0.25 -13.42
C SER A 326 -1.58 0.19 -14.61
N VAL A 327 -1.53 1.49 -14.92
CA VAL A 327 -0.68 2.05 -15.99
C VAL A 327 0.80 1.84 -15.67
N CYS A 328 1.23 2.15 -14.45
CA CYS A 328 2.61 1.97 -14.03
C CYS A 328 3.06 0.51 -14.13
N TYR A 329 2.23 -0.44 -13.71
CA TYR A 329 2.54 -1.86 -13.83
C TYR A 329 2.58 -2.33 -15.29
N THR A 330 1.69 -1.83 -16.15
CA THR A 330 1.75 -2.10 -17.58
C THR A 330 3.07 -1.65 -18.19
N ILE A 331 3.51 -0.42 -17.88
CA ILE A 331 4.80 0.11 -18.35
C ILE A 331 5.96 -0.74 -17.82
N LYS A 332 5.94 -1.13 -16.55
CA LYS A 332 6.95 -2.03 -15.94
C LYS A 332 7.11 -3.31 -16.75
N PHE A 333 6.01 -3.97 -17.12
CA PHE A 333 6.07 -5.22 -17.87
C PHE A 333 6.57 -5.02 -19.31
N VAL A 334 6.14 -3.95 -19.97
CA VAL A 334 6.59 -3.62 -21.35
C VAL A 334 8.09 -3.31 -21.39
N LYS A 335 8.66 -2.77 -20.30
CA LYS A 335 10.08 -2.39 -20.20
C LYS A 335 11.01 -3.53 -19.77
N LYS A 336 10.48 -4.69 -19.37
CA LYS A 336 11.33 -5.86 -19.05
C LYS A 336 11.99 -6.44 -20.30
N PRO A 337 13.23 -6.95 -20.20
CA PRO A 337 13.79 -7.83 -21.21
C PRO A 337 12.84 -9.01 -21.44
N ASN A 338 12.64 -9.42 -22.71
CA ASN A 338 11.63 -10.43 -23.08
C ASN A 338 10.22 -10.10 -22.57
N SER A 339 9.77 -8.86 -22.76
CA SER A 339 8.50 -8.34 -22.26
C SER A 339 7.29 -9.21 -22.58
N ALA A 340 7.26 -9.84 -23.76
CA ALA A 340 6.17 -10.74 -24.15
C ALA A 340 6.09 -11.98 -23.24
N HIS A 341 7.24 -12.59 -22.90
CA HIS A 341 7.31 -13.75 -22.02
C HIS A 341 6.98 -13.35 -20.57
N ALA A 342 7.55 -12.25 -20.07
CA ALA A 342 7.26 -11.74 -18.74
C ALA A 342 5.76 -11.38 -18.57
N PHE A 343 5.14 -10.81 -19.61
CA PHE A 343 3.72 -10.52 -19.62
C PHE A 343 2.87 -11.81 -19.64
N ALA A 344 3.28 -12.82 -20.40
CA ALA A 344 2.58 -14.10 -20.47
C ALA A 344 2.57 -14.83 -19.11
N ILE A 345 3.69 -14.79 -18.38
CA ILE A 345 3.78 -15.36 -17.01
C ILE A 345 2.79 -14.66 -16.08
N GLU A 346 2.81 -13.33 -16.04
CA GLU A 346 1.87 -12.57 -15.20
C GLU A 346 0.41 -12.80 -15.61
N ALA A 347 0.14 -12.88 -16.92
CA ALA A 347 -1.19 -13.15 -17.43
C ALA A 347 -1.68 -14.59 -17.14
N SER A 348 -0.80 -15.52 -16.79
CA SER A 348 -1.19 -16.84 -16.30
C SER A 348 -1.70 -16.83 -14.86
N MET A 349 -1.42 -15.78 -14.10
CA MET A 349 -1.76 -15.67 -12.68
C MET A 349 -3.20 -15.13 -12.50
N PRO A 350 -4.06 -15.78 -11.71
CA PRO A 350 -5.45 -15.34 -11.51
C PRO A 350 -5.60 -13.91 -10.98
N TYR A 351 -4.68 -13.46 -10.10
CA TYR A 351 -4.74 -12.12 -9.51
C TYR A 351 -4.64 -11.01 -10.56
N PHE A 352 -3.91 -11.26 -11.67
CA PHE A 352 -3.72 -10.29 -12.74
C PHE A 352 -5.04 -9.94 -13.43
N TRP A 353 -5.82 -10.96 -13.79
CA TRP A 353 -7.14 -10.78 -14.41
C TRP A 353 -8.15 -10.15 -13.46
N TRP A 354 -8.16 -10.57 -12.20
CA TRP A 354 -8.99 -9.94 -11.18
C TRP A 354 -8.62 -8.48 -10.98
N GLY A 355 -7.35 -8.12 -11.05
CA GLY A 355 -6.86 -6.73 -11.00
C GLY A 355 -7.35 -5.90 -12.19
N ILE A 356 -7.26 -6.45 -13.42
CA ILE A 356 -7.79 -5.80 -14.64
C ILE A 356 -9.31 -5.60 -14.50
N PHE A 357 -10.03 -6.65 -14.14
CA PHE A 357 -11.49 -6.58 -13.98
C PHE A 357 -11.89 -5.52 -12.94
N ALA A 358 -11.23 -5.51 -11.78
CA ALA A 358 -11.47 -4.52 -10.74
C ALA A 358 -11.19 -3.08 -11.22
N THR A 359 -10.08 -2.86 -11.93
CA THR A 359 -9.73 -1.54 -12.46
C THR A 359 -10.74 -1.05 -13.49
N VAL A 360 -11.18 -1.93 -14.41
CA VAL A 360 -12.20 -1.61 -15.40
C VAL A 360 -13.55 -1.31 -14.73
N ALA A 361 -13.98 -2.15 -13.78
CA ALA A 361 -15.20 -1.92 -13.01
C ALA A 361 -15.17 -0.58 -12.26
N CYS A 362 -14.08 -0.32 -11.53
CA CYS A 362 -13.87 0.96 -10.83
C CYS A 362 -13.88 2.16 -11.79
N GLY A 363 -13.33 2.03 -12.99
CA GLY A 363 -13.33 3.09 -14.01
C GLY A 363 -14.72 3.35 -14.61
N LEU A 364 -15.58 2.34 -14.71
CA LEU A 364 -16.94 2.46 -15.24
C LEU A 364 -17.91 3.10 -14.25
N ILE A 365 -17.78 2.79 -12.96
CA ILE A 365 -18.69 3.27 -11.89
C ILE A 365 -18.90 4.79 -11.92
N PRO A 366 -17.87 5.65 -11.99
CA PRO A 366 -18.04 7.10 -12.05
C PRO A 366 -18.83 7.56 -13.27
N GLY A 367 -18.66 6.89 -14.43
CA GLY A 367 -19.42 7.20 -15.65
C GLY A 367 -20.92 7.03 -15.48
N PHE A 368 -21.36 5.98 -14.80
CA PHE A 368 -22.77 5.73 -14.49
C PHE A 368 -23.28 6.56 -13.29
N ALA A 369 -22.39 7.09 -12.45
CA ALA A 369 -22.75 7.90 -11.31
C ALA A 369 -23.18 9.34 -11.63
N PHE A 370 -23.05 9.79 -12.88
CA PHE A 370 -23.50 11.13 -13.30
C PHE A 370 -25.00 11.34 -13.03
N LEU A 371 -25.34 12.53 -12.55
CA LEU A 371 -26.70 12.86 -12.12
C LEU A 371 -27.75 12.66 -13.25
N LYS A 372 -27.38 12.90 -14.51
CA LYS A 372 -28.25 12.70 -15.68
C LYS A 372 -28.63 11.23 -15.84
N PHE A 373 -27.64 10.32 -15.74
CA PHE A 373 -27.90 8.87 -15.83
C PHE A 373 -28.73 8.37 -14.63
N ARG A 374 -28.39 8.82 -13.41
CA ARG A 374 -29.14 8.48 -12.19
C ARG A 374 -30.60 8.96 -12.22
N LYS A 375 -30.88 10.08 -12.86
CA LYS A 375 -32.26 10.57 -13.06
C LYS A 375 -33.01 9.76 -14.10
N TYR A 376 -32.31 9.28 -15.12
CA TYR A 376 -32.92 8.48 -16.18
C TYR A 376 -33.23 7.05 -15.74
N SER A 377 -32.28 6.39 -15.07
CA SER A 377 -32.46 5.00 -14.61
C SER A 377 -31.71 4.76 -13.29
N TYR A 378 -32.37 5.06 -12.19
CA TYR A 378 -31.79 4.92 -10.84
C TYR A 378 -31.48 3.45 -10.49
N GLU A 379 -32.37 2.55 -10.86
CA GLU A 379 -32.22 1.10 -10.56
C GLU A 379 -31.02 0.50 -11.31
N VAL A 380 -30.82 0.86 -12.58
CA VAL A 380 -29.64 0.41 -13.36
C VAL A 380 -28.36 0.99 -12.77
N PHE A 381 -28.36 2.28 -12.38
CA PHE A 381 -27.24 2.87 -11.65
C PHE A 381 -26.92 2.07 -10.39
N LEU A 382 -27.93 1.77 -9.59
CA LEU A 382 -27.74 1.06 -8.33
C LEU A 382 -27.19 -0.36 -8.55
N PHE A 383 -27.70 -1.07 -9.55
CA PHE A 383 -27.23 -2.42 -9.93
C PHE A 383 -25.75 -2.43 -10.37
N ILE A 384 -25.35 -1.44 -11.18
CA ILE A 384 -23.94 -1.33 -11.63
C ILE A 384 -23.02 -0.90 -10.50
N HIS A 385 -23.54 -0.10 -9.57
CA HIS A 385 -22.76 0.48 -8.48
C HIS A 385 -22.45 -0.50 -7.36
N TYR A 386 -23.31 -1.49 -7.12
CA TYR A 386 -23.10 -2.58 -6.15
C TYR A 386 -22.43 -3.80 -6.79
#